data_482d06cf4f8350d360971a3da4b9dd23
#
_entry.id   482d06cf4f8350d360971a3da4b9dd23
#
_cell.length_a   1.000
_cell.length_b   1.000
_cell.length_c   1.000
_cell.angle_alpha   90.00
_cell.angle_beta   90.00
_cell.angle_gamma   90.00
#
_symmetry.space_group_name_H-M   'P 1'
#
loop_
_entity.id
_entity.type
_entity.pdbx_description
1 polymer ?
#
loop_
_entity_poly.entity_id
_entity_poly.type
_entity_poly.pdbx_seq_one_letter_code
_entity_poly.pdbx_strand_id
1 'polypeptide(L)'
;LRKFNDKRRTDIESISGEVDIEDLIPVEDCVVTLTNNGYIKRMPVAEYKTQKRGGRGITGMKQREEDFVEEMFICGTHDNILFITNKGIMYKLKCYEIPDGSKASRGFNLINLLPLTENEKVTAMIKTADFGDDRFITIVTKNGKIKRTNLSFYKNVRKNGLIAITL
;
A
#
# COMPACT_ATOMS: atom_id res chain seq x y z
N LEU A 1 -34.69 -42.08 -17.22
CA LEU A 1 -34.17 -40.77 -16.76
C LEU A 1 -35.07 -40.06 -15.74
N ARG A 2 -36.29 -40.48 -15.51
CA ARG A 2 -37.22 -39.84 -14.53
C ARG A 2 -37.10 -40.40 -13.09
N LYS A 3 -36.22 -41.35 -12.80
CA LYS A 3 -36.06 -41.98 -11.46
C LYS A 3 -35.15 -41.26 -10.50
N PHE A 4 -34.46 -40.20 -10.91
CA PHE A 4 -33.51 -39.42 -10.07
C PHE A 4 -33.96 -37.97 -9.97
N ASN A 5 -35.20 -37.72 -9.62
CA ASN A 5 -35.70 -36.37 -9.38
C ASN A 5 -35.46 -36.01 -7.91
N ASP A 6 -34.19 -35.76 -7.57
CA ASP A 6 -33.88 -35.21 -6.27
C ASP A 6 -34.26 -33.74 -6.23
N LYS A 7 -34.89 -33.29 -5.13
CA LYS A 7 -35.18 -31.86 -4.94
C LYS A 7 -33.90 -31.11 -4.85
N ARG A 8 -33.81 -30.03 -5.58
CA ARG A 8 -32.64 -29.12 -5.51
C ARG A 8 -32.40 -28.69 -4.06
N ARG A 9 -31.20 -28.87 -3.55
CA ARG A 9 -30.81 -28.50 -2.18
C ARG A 9 -30.24 -27.08 -2.11
N THR A 10 -30.07 -26.39 -3.24
CA THR A 10 -29.55 -25.04 -3.34
C THR A 10 -30.64 -24.12 -3.88
N ASP A 11 -30.88 -23.03 -3.19
CA ASP A 11 -31.72 -21.94 -3.64
C ASP A 11 -30.89 -20.95 -4.46
N ILE A 12 -31.51 -20.35 -5.48
CA ILE A 12 -30.89 -19.25 -6.22
C ILE A 12 -31.45 -17.98 -5.59
N GLU A 13 -30.65 -17.36 -4.75
CA GLU A 13 -30.94 -16.03 -4.25
C GLU A 13 -30.46 -14.99 -5.27
N SER A 14 -31.33 -14.06 -5.63
CA SER A 14 -30.93 -12.86 -6.35
C SER A 14 -30.28 -11.91 -5.34
N ILE A 15 -28.97 -12.06 -5.10
CA ILE A 15 -28.20 -11.08 -4.34
C ILE A 15 -28.16 -9.83 -5.21
N SER A 16 -29.01 -8.86 -4.90
CA SER A 16 -29.04 -7.54 -5.54
C SER A 16 -28.03 -6.58 -4.86
N GLY A 17 -26.79 -7.02 -4.66
CA GLY A 17 -25.70 -6.19 -4.14
C GLY A 17 -24.41 -6.58 -4.83
N GLU A 18 -23.77 -5.64 -5.51
CA GLU A 18 -22.37 -5.79 -5.85
C GLU A 18 -21.62 -5.87 -4.52
N VAL A 19 -21.09 -7.05 -4.19
CA VAL A 19 -20.19 -7.21 -3.05
C VAL A 19 -18.89 -6.53 -3.46
N ASP A 20 -18.57 -5.39 -2.84
CA ASP A 20 -17.27 -4.76 -3.05
C ASP A 20 -16.19 -5.70 -2.49
N ILE A 21 -15.16 -5.96 -3.29
CA ILE A 21 -14.02 -6.79 -2.87
C ILE A 21 -13.40 -6.23 -1.58
N GLU A 22 -13.48 -4.92 -1.39
CA GLU A 22 -13.00 -4.24 -0.20
C GLU A 22 -13.72 -4.70 1.08
N ASP A 23 -15.02 -5.03 1.00
CA ASP A 23 -15.82 -5.52 2.13
C ASP A 23 -15.40 -6.91 2.63
N LEU A 24 -14.72 -7.68 1.78
CA LEU A 24 -14.22 -9.02 2.11
C LEU A 24 -12.84 -8.98 2.79
N ILE A 25 -12.16 -7.84 2.78
CA ILE A 25 -10.82 -7.70 3.35
C ILE A 25 -10.93 -7.35 4.83
N PRO A 26 -10.30 -8.13 5.74
CA PRO A 26 -10.34 -7.83 7.16
C PRO A 26 -9.66 -6.49 7.46
N VAL A 27 -10.27 -5.74 8.39
CA VAL A 27 -9.70 -4.47 8.89
C VAL A 27 -8.67 -4.81 9.96
N GLU A 28 -7.41 -4.64 9.65
CA GLU A 28 -6.30 -4.88 10.57
C GLU A 28 -5.15 -3.89 10.35
N ASP A 29 -4.33 -3.70 11.39
CA ASP A 29 -3.13 -2.89 11.28
C ASP A 29 -1.98 -3.70 10.68
N CYS A 30 -1.34 -3.12 9.67
CA CYS A 30 -0.20 -3.68 8.97
C CYS A 30 1.02 -2.77 9.08
N VAL A 31 2.20 -3.38 9.13
CA VAL A 31 3.48 -2.70 8.93
C VAL A 31 3.83 -2.77 7.46
N VAL A 32 3.99 -1.62 6.83
CA VAL A 32 4.49 -1.48 5.45
C VAL A 32 5.95 -1.09 5.52
N THR A 33 6.79 -1.76 4.75
CA THR A 33 8.22 -1.46 4.63
C THR A 33 8.59 -1.26 3.17
N LEU A 34 9.37 -0.21 2.88
CA LEU A 34 9.97 0.07 1.58
C LEU A 34 11.49 0.10 1.72
N THR A 35 12.18 -0.56 0.80
CA THR A 35 13.64 -0.50 0.72
C THR A 35 14.11 0.52 -0.31
N ASN A 36 15.35 0.99 -0.18
CA ASN A 36 16.03 1.89 -1.11
C ASN A 36 16.03 1.37 -2.57
N ASN A 37 16.05 0.05 -2.74
CA ASN A 37 15.98 -0.57 -4.07
C ASN A 37 14.55 -0.77 -4.59
N GLY A 38 13.54 -0.20 -3.91
CA GLY A 38 12.15 -0.22 -4.34
C GLY A 38 11.42 -1.53 -4.09
N TYR A 39 11.83 -2.32 -3.09
CA TYR A 39 11.07 -3.49 -2.64
C TYR A 39 10.12 -3.12 -1.53
N ILE A 40 8.84 -3.46 -1.69
CA ILE A 40 7.77 -3.19 -0.74
C ILE A 40 7.12 -4.47 -0.26
N LYS A 41 6.68 -4.50 0.98
CA LYS A 41 5.80 -5.53 1.55
C LYS A 41 4.95 -4.96 2.66
N ARG A 42 3.84 -5.62 2.93
CA ARG A 42 3.09 -5.43 4.18
C ARG A 42 3.15 -6.69 5.03
N MET A 43 2.90 -6.53 6.32
CA MET A 43 2.83 -7.63 7.27
C MET A 43 1.92 -7.22 8.43
N PRO A 44 1.02 -8.09 8.91
CA PRO A 44 0.19 -7.80 10.08
C PRO A 44 1.05 -7.41 11.30
N VAL A 45 0.66 -6.37 12.04
CA VAL A 45 1.36 -5.94 13.25
C VAL A 45 1.45 -7.07 14.28
N ALA A 46 0.44 -7.94 14.34
CA ALA A 46 0.42 -9.10 15.25
C ALA A 46 1.62 -10.05 15.07
N GLU A 47 2.22 -10.08 13.87
CA GLU A 47 3.44 -10.84 13.60
C GLU A 47 4.70 -10.21 14.18
N TYR A 48 4.68 -8.91 14.49
CA TYR A 48 5.74 -8.23 15.22
C TYR A 48 5.59 -8.50 16.72
N LYS A 49 6.01 -9.67 17.16
CA LYS A 49 5.97 -10.01 18.59
C LYS A 49 6.88 -9.08 19.39
N THR A 50 6.35 -8.52 20.48
CA THR A 50 7.11 -7.72 21.43
C THR A 50 8.25 -8.56 22.01
N GLN A 51 9.49 -8.09 21.89
CA GLN A 51 10.65 -8.76 22.43
C GLN A 51 10.75 -8.50 23.93
N LYS A 52 10.77 -9.57 24.74
CA LYS A 52 11.06 -9.46 26.16
C LYS A 52 12.58 -9.27 26.35
N ARG A 53 13.01 -8.68 27.50
CA ARG A 53 14.43 -8.52 27.85
C ARG A 53 15.19 -9.84 27.70
N GLY A 54 16.32 -9.84 26.98
CA GLY A 54 17.17 -11.01 26.76
C GLY A 54 16.83 -11.86 25.52
N GLY A 55 15.85 -11.47 24.70
CA GLY A 55 15.58 -12.14 23.43
C GLY A 55 16.60 -11.80 22.33
N ARG A 56 16.77 -12.69 21.33
CA ARG A 56 17.51 -12.37 20.10
C ARG A 56 16.76 -11.33 19.30
N GLY A 57 17.47 -10.36 18.69
CA GLY A 57 16.88 -9.31 17.84
C GLY A 57 15.97 -9.91 16.73
N ILE A 58 14.90 -9.21 16.39
CA ILE A 58 14.02 -9.60 15.30
C ILE A 58 14.61 -9.01 14.02
N THR A 59 14.94 -9.87 13.05
CA THR A 59 15.35 -9.42 11.72
C THR A 59 14.08 -8.98 10.98
N GLY A 60 13.97 -7.70 10.68
CA GLY A 60 12.79 -7.13 9.99
C GLY A 60 12.73 -7.49 8.52
N MET A 61 13.86 -7.70 7.86
CA MET A 61 13.97 -8.03 6.43
C MET A 61 15.33 -8.65 6.12
N LYS A 62 15.39 -9.60 5.17
CA LYS A 62 16.68 -10.00 4.59
C LYS A 62 17.17 -8.88 3.68
N GLN A 63 18.23 -8.23 4.10
CA GLN A 63 18.95 -7.23 3.31
C GLN A 63 20.07 -7.91 2.51
N ARG A 64 20.30 -7.46 1.28
CA ARG A 64 21.59 -7.61 0.61
C ARG A 64 22.50 -6.49 1.11
N GLU A 65 23.81 -6.64 0.99
CA GLU A 65 24.80 -5.69 1.50
C GLU A 65 24.58 -4.24 1.05
N GLU A 66 23.83 -4.03 -0.05
CA GLU A 66 23.54 -2.72 -0.67
C GLU A 66 22.09 -2.26 -0.57
N ASP A 67 21.18 -3.01 0.11
CA ASP A 67 19.76 -2.67 0.24
C ASP A 67 19.39 -2.52 1.71
N PHE A 68 18.74 -1.42 2.06
CA PHE A 68 18.29 -1.11 3.41
C PHE A 68 16.85 -0.63 3.42
N VAL A 69 16.18 -0.77 4.56
CA VAL A 69 14.83 -0.21 4.75
C VAL A 69 14.92 1.30 4.79
N GLU A 70 14.31 1.96 3.82
CA GLU A 70 14.27 3.41 3.72
C GLU A 70 13.08 3.99 4.47
N GLU A 71 11.91 3.38 4.32
CA GLU A 71 10.69 3.79 5.02
C GLU A 71 9.97 2.61 5.65
N MET A 72 9.39 2.84 6.83
CA MET A 72 8.54 1.89 7.55
C MET A 72 7.49 2.65 8.36
N PHE A 73 6.21 2.24 8.21
CA PHE A 73 5.11 2.79 8.99
C PHE A 73 3.99 1.78 9.20
N ILE A 74 3.11 2.08 10.14
CA ILE A 74 1.90 1.29 10.40
C ILE A 74 0.72 1.97 9.71
N CYS A 75 -0.10 1.19 9.00
CA CYS A 75 -1.34 1.63 8.39
C CYS A 75 -2.42 0.54 8.50
N GLY A 76 -3.68 0.94 8.45
CA GLY A 76 -4.79 0.00 8.32
C GLY A 76 -4.85 -0.60 6.91
N THR A 77 -5.36 -1.83 6.78
CA THR A 77 -5.53 -2.51 5.48
C THR A 77 -6.28 -1.67 4.46
N HIS A 78 -7.27 -0.87 4.89
CA HIS A 78 -8.10 -0.02 4.04
C HIS A 78 -7.55 1.40 3.84
N ASP A 79 -6.44 1.76 4.50
CA ASP A 79 -5.80 3.06 4.32
C ASP A 79 -5.25 3.21 2.90
N ASN A 80 -5.22 4.45 2.44
CA ASN A 80 -4.57 4.80 1.18
C ASN A 80 -3.10 5.14 1.42
N ILE A 81 -2.25 4.69 0.52
CA ILE A 81 -0.82 5.03 0.51
C ILE A 81 -0.54 5.83 -0.76
N LEU A 82 -0.03 7.02 -0.59
CA LEU A 82 0.37 7.91 -1.66
C LEU A 82 1.89 7.80 -1.84
N PHE A 83 2.31 7.51 -3.06
CA PHE A 83 3.71 7.38 -3.44
C PHE A 83 4.11 8.59 -4.28
N ILE A 84 5.12 9.33 -3.86
CA ILE A 84 5.64 10.48 -4.60
C ILE A 84 6.98 10.10 -5.21
N THR A 85 7.17 10.39 -6.49
CA THR A 85 8.37 10.02 -7.23
C THR A 85 9.31 11.19 -7.47
N ASN A 86 10.55 10.87 -7.81
CA ASN A 86 11.57 11.83 -8.23
C ASN A 86 11.19 12.60 -9.53
N LYS A 87 10.13 12.20 -10.24
CA LYS A 87 9.57 12.92 -11.40
C LYS A 87 8.40 13.83 -11.02
N GLY A 88 8.08 13.94 -9.72
CA GLY A 88 6.97 14.75 -9.23
C GLY A 88 5.59 14.14 -9.52
N ILE A 89 5.53 12.85 -9.82
CA ILE A 89 4.30 12.10 -10.04
C ILE A 89 3.87 11.46 -8.74
N MET A 90 2.57 11.46 -8.48
CA MET A 90 1.95 10.79 -7.35
C MET A 90 1.14 9.59 -7.83
N TYR A 91 1.35 8.44 -7.20
CA TYR A 91 0.54 7.24 -7.35
C TYR A 91 -0.19 6.94 -6.05
N LYS A 92 -1.26 6.16 -6.13
CA LYS A 92 -2.08 5.75 -4.99
C LYS A 92 -2.35 4.26 -5.06
N LEU A 93 -2.18 3.57 -3.93
CA LEU A 93 -2.63 2.21 -3.68
C LEU A 93 -3.35 2.14 -2.34
N LYS A 94 -4.26 1.19 -2.20
CA LYS A 94 -4.77 0.76 -0.90
C LYS A 94 -3.71 -0.12 -0.22
N CYS A 95 -3.63 -0.08 1.12
CA CYS A 95 -2.66 -0.90 1.84
C CYS A 95 -2.82 -2.39 1.52
N TYR A 96 -4.07 -2.88 1.36
CA TYR A 96 -4.35 -4.29 1.02
C TYR A 96 -3.86 -4.70 -0.39
N GLU A 97 -3.64 -3.75 -1.30
CA GLU A 97 -3.08 -4.03 -2.64
C GLU A 97 -1.58 -4.33 -2.59
N ILE A 98 -0.91 -3.98 -1.49
CA ILE A 98 0.50 -4.35 -1.27
C ILE A 98 0.55 -5.82 -0.86
N PRO A 99 1.33 -6.67 -1.55
CA PRO A 99 1.42 -8.09 -1.22
C PRO A 99 1.96 -8.35 0.18
N ASP A 100 1.44 -9.39 0.83
CA ASP A 100 1.93 -9.85 2.11
C ASP A 100 3.35 -10.41 1.99
N GLY A 101 4.17 -10.11 2.97
CA GLY A 101 5.53 -10.61 3.05
C GLY A 101 5.89 -11.10 4.43
N SER A 102 6.57 -12.25 4.54
CA SER A 102 7.10 -12.71 5.83
C SER A 102 8.22 -11.79 6.33
N LYS A 103 8.58 -11.89 7.62
CA LYS A 103 9.67 -11.11 8.23
C LYS A 103 10.97 -11.17 7.43
N ALA A 104 11.34 -12.36 6.97
CA ALA A 104 12.59 -12.61 6.28
C ALA A 104 12.51 -12.36 4.75
N SER A 105 11.31 -12.14 4.19
CA SER A 105 11.16 -11.92 2.75
C SER A 105 11.68 -10.55 2.35
N ARG A 106 12.19 -10.45 1.13
CA ARG A 106 12.62 -9.18 0.52
C ARG A 106 11.43 -8.28 0.20
N GLY A 107 10.24 -8.85 -0.03
CA GLY A 107 9.07 -8.14 -0.56
C GLY A 107 9.01 -8.17 -2.09
N PHE A 108 8.12 -7.36 -2.65
CA PHE A 108 7.85 -7.27 -4.08
C PHE A 108 8.42 -5.98 -4.65
N ASN A 109 8.90 -6.04 -5.88
CA ASN A 109 9.38 -4.83 -6.54
C ASN A 109 8.20 -3.90 -6.86
N LEU A 110 8.30 -2.65 -6.47
CA LEU A 110 7.26 -1.63 -6.61
C LEU A 110 6.90 -1.35 -8.09
N ILE A 111 7.81 -1.59 -9.02
CA ILE A 111 7.55 -1.52 -10.47
C ILE A 111 6.43 -2.47 -10.92
N ASN A 112 6.22 -3.58 -10.21
CA ASN A 112 5.13 -4.52 -10.52
C ASN A 112 3.77 -4.04 -10.01
N LEU A 113 3.74 -3.08 -9.11
CA LEU A 113 2.53 -2.53 -8.49
C LEU A 113 2.17 -1.16 -9.08
N LEU A 114 3.17 -0.35 -9.40
CA LEU A 114 3.02 1.00 -9.95
C LEU A 114 3.63 1.05 -11.36
N PRO A 115 2.99 1.73 -12.32
CA PRO A 115 3.50 1.88 -13.69
C PRO A 115 4.63 2.91 -13.74
N LEU A 116 5.70 2.65 -13.00
CA LEU A 116 6.87 3.53 -12.95
C LEU A 116 7.58 3.52 -14.31
N THR A 117 7.97 4.68 -14.75
CA THR A 117 8.74 4.85 -15.99
C THR A 117 10.23 4.63 -15.74
N GLU A 118 11.02 4.57 -16.80
CA GLU A 118 12.47 4.43 -16.70
C GLU A 118 13.08 5.53 -15.82
N ASN A 119 13.99 5.16 -14.93
CA ASN A 119 14.64 6.03 -13.95
C ASN A 119 13.69 6.77 -12.98
N GLU A 120 12.44 6.31 -12.86
CA GLU A 120 11.50 6.80 -11.88
C GLU A 120 11.62 6.00 -10.59
N LYS A 121 11.80 6.71 -9.47
CA LYS A 121 11.93 6.13 -8.13
C LYS A 121 10.98 6.83 -7.18
N VAL A 122 10.40 6.07 -6.26
CA VAL A 122 9.64 6.62 -5.14
C VAL A 122 10.61 7.28 -4.18
N THR A 123 10.30 8.50 -3.77
CA THR A 123 11.11 9.33 -2.87
C THR A 123 10.40 9.64 -1.56
N ALA A 124 9.08 9.40 -1.49
CA ALA A 124 8.33 9.55 -0.25
C ALA A 124 7.03 8.73 -0.32
N MET A 125 6.61 8.22 0.84
CA MET A 125 5.32 7.58 1.03
C MET A 125 4.52 8.30 2.12
N ILE A 126 3.21 8.45 1.90
CA ILE A 126 2.31 9.08 2.85
C ILE A 126 1.08 8.20 3.00
N LYS A 127 0.74 7.82 4.23
CA LYS A 127 -0.52 7.13 4.53
C LYS A 127 -1.63 8.12 4.80
N THR A 128 -2.84 7.80 4.39
CA THR A 128 -4.05 8.53 4.79
C THR A 128 -5.26 7.60 4.83
N ALA A 129 -6.04 7.70 5.90
CA ALA A 129 -7.30 6.97 6.01
C ALA A 129 -8.38 7.61 5.13
N ASP A 130 -8.37 8.93 5.00
CA ASP A 130 -9.35 9.71 4.26
C ASP A 130 -8.71 10.88 3.50
N PHE A 131 -9.50 11.53 2.64
CA PHE A 131 -9.11 12.70 1.86
C PHE A 131 -9.93 13.94 2.28
N GLY A 132 -9.90 14.26 3.57
CA GLY A 132 -10.60 15.43 4.12
C GLY A 132 -10.10 16.76 3.52
N ASP A 133 -11.01 17.73 3.45
CA ASP A 133 -10.74 19.05 2.87
C ASP A 133 -9.91 19.96 3.80
N ASP A 134 -9.70 19.56 5.04
CA ASP A 134 -8.93 20.27 6.06
C ASP A 134 -7.43 19.92 6.06
N ARG A 135 -7.02 18.95 5.23
CA ARG A 135 -5.65 18.43 5.16
C ARG A 135 -4.94 18.88 3.90
N PHE A 136 -3.64 19.09 4.03
CA PHE A 136 -2.80 19.55 2.92
C PHE A 136 -1.53 18.71 2.83
N ILE A 137 -1.07 18.49 1.61
CA ILE A 137 0.27 18.00 1.33
C ILE A 137 1.11 19.19 0.90
N THR A 138 2.26 19.38 1.57
CA THR A 138 3.27 20.35 1.17
C THR A 138 4.47 19.59 0.60
N ILE A 139 4.78 19.80 -0.66
CA ILE A 139 5.91 19.21 -1.38
C ILE A 139 6.99 20.26 -1.51
N VAL A 140 8.20 19.91 -1.09
CA VAL A 140 9.41 20.75 -1.22
C VAL A 140 10.42 19.98 -2.07
N THR A 141 10.94 20.61 -3.12
CA THR A 141 11.94 19.99 -4.00
C THR A 141 13.36 20.45 -3.62
N LYS A 142 14.35 19.66 -4.02
CA LYS A 142 15.77 20.00 -3.85
C LYS A 142 16.13 21.36 -4.45
N ASN A 143 15.45 21.75 -5.54
CA ASN A 143 15.66 23.02 -6.23
C ASN A 143 14.86 24.19 -5.65
N GLY A 144 14.31 24.04 -4.44
CA GLY A 144 13.60 25.11 -3.73
C GLY A 144 12.18 25.38 -4.20
N LYS A 145 11.59 24.55 -5.09
CA LYS A 145 10.16 24.68 -5.41
C LYS A 145 9.33 24.17 -4.24
N ILE A 146 8.31 24.95 -3.87
CA ILE A 146 7.36 24.59 -2.81
C ILE A 146 5.95 24.65 -3.39
N LYS A 147 5.16 23.59 -3.14
CA LYS A 147 3.75 23.53 -3.50
C LYS A 147 2.93 22.95 -2.33
N ARG A 148 1.87 23.66 -1.96
CA ARG A 148 0.88 23.17 -1.00
C ARG A 148 -0.43 22.90 -1.74
N THR A 149 -0.96 21.70 -1.58
CA THR A 149 -2.19 21.26 -2.25
C THR A 149 -3.10 20.59 -1.24
N ASN A 150 -4.41 20.86 -1.29
CA ASN A 150 -5.38 20.19 -0.47
C ASN A 150 -5.37 18.68 -0.79
N LEU A 151 -5.46 17.84 0.25
CA LEU A 151 -5.40 16.38 0.13
C LEU A 151 -6.56 15.83 -0.71
N SER A 152 -7.73 16.48 -0.71
CA SER A 152 -8.91 16.07 -1.47
C SER A 152 -8.67 16.00 -2.99
N PHE A 153 -7.74 16.81 -3.52
CA PHE A 153 -7.35 16.73 -4.94
C PHE A 153 -6.72 15.38 -5.33
N TYR A 154 -6.19 14.65 -4.36
CA TYR A 154 -5.55 13.35 -4.57
C TYR A 154 -6.50 12.15 -4.31
N LYS A 155 -7.77 12.40 -4.02
CA LYS A 155 -8.78 11.35 -3.84
C LYS A 155 -8.88 10.43 -5.06
N ASN A 156 -8.86 11.00 -6.26
CA ASN A 156 -9.08 10.31 -7.53
C ASN A 156 -7.79 10.21 -8.37
N VAL A 157 -6.66 9.85 -7.76
CA VAL A 157 -5.43 9.56 -8.51
C VAL A 157 -5.67 8.35 -9.41
N ARG A 158 -5.44 8.50 -10.71
CA ARG A 158 -5.57 7.43 -11.70
C ARG A 158 -4.41 6.45 -11.60
N LYS A 159 -4.58 5.24 -12.13
CA LYS A 159 -3.50 4.22 -12.17
C LYS A 159 -2.20 4.74 -12.81
N ASN A 160 -2.30 5.60 -13.82
CA ASN A 160 -1.14 6.18 -14.51
C ASN A 160 -0.48 7.34 -13.73
N GLY A 161 -0.92 7.57 -12.49
CA GLY A 161 -0.41 8.64 -11.66
C GLY A 161 -1.01 10.02 -11.97
N LEU A 162 -0.67 10.98 -11.12
CA LEU A 162 -1.05 12.39 -11.23
C LEU A 162 0.17 13.26 -10.99
N ILE A 163 0.37 14.30 -11.80
CA ILE A 163 1.44 15.28 -11.57
C ILE A 163 1.15 16.04 -10.27
N ALA A 164 1.89 15.74 -9.22
CA ALA A 164 1.78 16.42 -7.93
C ALA A 164 2.54 17.74 -7.92
N ILE A 165 3.72 17.78 -8.56
CA ILE A 165 4.53 18.97 -8.74
C ILE A 165 5.31 18.87 -10.07
N THR A 166 5.43 19.97 -10.79
CA THR A 166 6.28 20.05 -11.98
C THR A 166 7.71 20.43 -11.53
N LEU A 167 8.64 19.54 -11.81
CA LEU A 167 10.05 19.68 -11.48
C LEU A 167 10.83 20.55 -12.48
#